data_e41113399be2a80a23de7185293cb369
#
_entry.id   e41113399be2a80a23de7185293cb369
#
_cell.length_a   1.000
_cell.length_b   1.000
_cell.length_c   1.000
_cell.angle_alpha   90.00
_cell.angle_beta   90.00
_cell.angle_gamma   90.00
#
_symmetry.space_group_name_H-M   'P 1'
#
loop_
_entity.id
_entity.type
_entity.pdbx_description
1 polymer ?
#
loop_
_entity_poly.entity_id
_entity_poly.type
_entity_poly.pdbx_seq_one_letter_code
_entity_poly.pdbx_strand_id
1 'polypeptide(L)'
;MLEVKNLSVSYGQHRALEDVSVQIAKGEVVVILGANGAGKSSLLRAIAGLSEGHCDGDISFAGQTLLGHSPDEIVTGGIALVPEGRAIFGDLNVEENLRLGAYSERARMNEQANLDRV
;
A
#
# COMPACT_ATOMS: atom_id res chain seq x y z
N MET A 1 -4.88 10.49 9.03
CA MET A 1 -4.37 10.61 7.65
C MET A 1 -4.82 9.47 6.75
N LEU A 2 -4.59 8.23 7.14
CA LEU A 2 -5.16 7.05 6.47
C LEU A 2 -6.30 6.50 7.32
N GLU A 3 -7.43 6.26 6.69
CA GLU A 3 -8.61 5.73 7.38
C GLU A 3 -9.24 4.62 6.56
N VAL A 4 -9.43 3.47 7.20
CA VAL A 4 -10.15 2.32 6.65
C VAL A 4 -11.42 2.15 7.46
N LYS A 5 -12.56 2.17 6.77
CA LYS A 5 -13.88 2.07 7.42
C LYS A 5 -14.65 0.87 6.88
N ASN A 6 -14.97 -0.05 7.79
CA ASN A 6 -15.87 -1.18 7.50
C ASN A 6 -15.45 -1.93 6.23
N LEU A 7 -14.14 -2.17 6.08
CA LEU A 7 -13.60 -2.84 4.90
C LEU A 7 -13.85 -4.33 4.97
N SER A 8 -14.43 -4.87 3.91
CA SER A 8 -14.58 -6.30 3.71
C SER A 8 -13.99 -6.66 2.35
N VAL A 9 -13.21 -7.72 2.29
CA VAL A 9 -12.58 -8.20 1.06
C VAL A 9 -12.94 -9.66 0.85
N SER A 10 -13.45 -10.00 -0.32
CA SER A 10 -13.86 -11.36 -0.68
C SER A 10 -13.23 -11.80 -1.99
N TYR A 11 -12.82 -13.05 -2.04
CA TYR A 11 -12.33 -13.73 -3.23
C TYR A 11 -13.32 -14.86 -3.56
N GLY A 12 -14.24 -14.61 -4.49
CA GLY A 12 -15.33 -15.54 -4.74
C GLY A 12 -16.18 -15.72 -3.47
N GLN A 13 -16.23 -16.96 -2.96
CA GLN A 13 -16.97 -17.27 -1.72
C GLN A 13 -16.11 -17.16 -0.45
N HIS A 14 -14.80 -16.94 -0.62
CA HIS A 14 -13.89 -16.79 0.51
C HIS A 14 -13.82 -15.33 0.95
N ARG A 15 -14.16 -15.07 2.20
CA ARG A 15 -14.04 -13.74 2.79
C ARG A 15 -12.71 -13.61 3.54
N ALA A 16 -11.80 -12.82 2.98
CA ALA A 16 -10.48 -12.60 3.58
C ALA A 16 -10.52 -11.57 4.71
N LEU A 17 -11.36 -10.55 4.59
CA LEU A 17 -11.57 -9.52 5.61
C LEU A 17 -13.06 -9.31 5.80
N GLU A 18 -13.46 -9.05 7.04
CA GLU A 18 -14.85 -8.76 7.37
C GLU A 18 -14.92 -7.57 8.34
N ASP A 19 -15.52 -6.49 7.85
CA ASP A 19 -15.84 -5.30 8.64
C ASP A 19 -14.66 -4.76 9.46
N VAL A 20 -13.51 -4.56 8.79
CA VAL A 20 -12.27 -4.09 9.42
C VAL A 20 -12.19 -2.58 9.33
N SER A 21 -11.89 -1.94 10.46
CA SER A 21 -11.69 -0.49 10.53
C SER A 21 -10.35 -0.19 11.18
N VAL A 22 -9.56 0.69 10.56
CA VAL A 22 -8.24 1.11 11.05
C VAL A 22 -8.07 2.59 10.77
N GLN A 23 -7.44 3.30 11.68
CA GLN A 23 -7.13 4.71 11.51
C GLN A 23 -5.67 4.98 11.86
N ILE A 24 -4.98 5.72 11.01
CA ILE A 24 -3.58 6.08 11.22
C ILE A 24 -3.45 7.59 11.11
N ALA A 25 -3.01 8.21 12.20
CA ALA A 25 -2.76 9.65 12.25
C ALA A 25 -1.39 9.99 11.64
N LYS A 26 -1.20 11.24 11.27
CA LYS A 26 0.06 11.72 10.75
C LYS A 26 1.18 11.50 11.78
N GLY A 27 2.29 10.93 11.35
CA GLY A 27 3.43 10.64 12.22
C GLY A 27 3.27 9.43 13.12
N GLU A 28 2.18 8.66 12.97
CA GLU A 28 1.90 7.50 13.80
C GLU A 28 2.38 6.21 13.12
N VAL A 29 2.89 5.29 13.94
CA VAL A 29 3.23 3.93 13.49
C VAL A 29 2.20 2.97 14.08
N VAL A 30 1.54 2.22 13.21
CA VAL A 30 0.54 1.23 13.61
C VAL A 30 1.02 -0.16 13.25
N VAL A 31 0.93 -1.09 14.20
CA VAL A 31 1.33 -2.49 14.01
C VAL A 31 0.09 -3.36 13.92
N ILE A 32 0.01 -4.18 12.88
CA ILE A 32 -1.07 -5.13 12.69
C ILE A 32 -0.56 -6.52 13.05
N LEU A 33 -1.19 -7.13 14.05
CA LEU A 33 -0.83 -8.45 14.53
C LEU A 33 -1.88 -9.48 14.15
N GLY A 34 -1.46 -10.69 13.91
CA GLY A 34 -2.35 -11.81 13.62
C GLY A 34 -1.58 -12.98 13.02
N ALA A 35 -2.20 -14.15 13.06
CA ALA A 35 -1.64 -15.34 12.44
C ALA A 35 -1.68 -15.24 10.91
N ASN A 36 -0.90 -16.06 10.23
CA ASN A 36 -0.97 -16.18 8.77
C ASN A 36 -2.39 -16.59 8.37
N GLY A 37 -2.93 -15.92 7.37
CA GLY A 37 -4.31 -16.14 6.93
C GLY A 37 -5.34 -15.29 7.65
N ALA A 38 -4.94 -14.41 8.57
CA ALA A 38 -5.85 -13.52 9.29
C ALA A 38 -6.27 -12.28 8.47
N GLY A 39 -5.87 -12.19 7.21
CA GLY A 39 -6.27 -11.09 6.34
C GLY A 39 -5.33 -9.89 6.32
N LYS A 40 -4.17 -9.96 6.98
CA LYS A 40 -3.21 -8.85 7.01
C LYS A 40 -2.76 -8.42 5.62
N SER A 41 -2.36 -9.40 4.79
CA SER A 41 -1.93 -9.13 3.42
C SER A 41 -3.07 -8.60 2.56
N SER A 42 -4.28 -9.09 2.77
CA SER A 42 -5.46 -8.61 2.05
C SER A 42 -5.76 -7.15 2.36
N LEU A 43 -5.60 -6.74 3.62
CA LEU A 43 -5.76 -5.35 4.03
C LEU A 43 -4.73 -4.46 3.34
N LEU A 44 -3.47 -4.84 3.39
CA LEU A 44 -2.39 -4.05 2.79
C LEU A 44 -2.55 -3.95 1.27
N ARG A 45 -2.91 -5.04 0.61
CA ARG A 45 -3.15 -5.03 -0.83
C ARG A 45 -4.34 -4.16 -1.21
N ALA A 46 -5.40 -4.17 -0.42
CA ALA A 46 -6.56 -3.32 -0.67
C ALA A 46 -6.18 -1.84 -0.59
N ILE A 47 -5.39 -1.45 0.42
CA ILE A 47 -4.91 -0.08 0.57
C ILE A 47 -4.03 0.33 -0.62
N ALA A 48 -3.19 -0.57 -1.11
CA ALA A 48 -2.29 -0.30 -2.22
C ALA A 48 -2.95 -0.41 -3.61
N GLY A 49 -4.23 -0.78 -3.67
CA GLY A 49 -4.94 -0.96 -4.93
C GLY A 49 -4.58 -2.24 -5.68
N LEU A 50 -3.96 -3.21 -5.00
CA LEU A 50 -3.51 -4.47 -5.59
C LEU A 50 -4.42 -5.64 -5.29
N SER A 51 -5.57 -5.41 -4.66
CA SER A 51 -6.51 -6.47 -4.32
C SER A 51 -7.21 -6.98 -5.58
N GLU A 52 -7.19 -8.29 -5.77
CA GLU A 52 -7.91 -8.97 -6.86
C GLU A 52 -9.33 -9.36 -6.44
N GLY A 53 -9.67 -9.16 -5.17
CA GLY A 53 -10.98 -9.50 -4.64
C GLY A 53 -11.96 -8.34 -4.74
N HIS A 54 -13.20 -8.64 -4.34
CA HIS A 54 -14.23 -7.62 -4.21
C HIS A 54 -14.09 -6.91 -2.86
N CYS A 55 -14.03 -5.58 -2.90
CA CYS A 55 -13.88 -4.76 -1.71
C CYS A 55 -15.15 -3.95 -1.43
N ASP A 56 -15.66 -4.05 -0.20
CA ASP A 56 -16.73 -3.21 0.31
C ASP A 56 -16.19 -2.36 1.45
N GLY A 57 -16.76 -1.19 1.65
CA GLY A 57 -16.33 -0.25 2.68
C GLY A 57 -15.65 0.95 2.07
N ASP A 58 -14.81 1.62 2.85
CA ASP A 58 -14.10 2.80 2.37
C ASP A 58 -12.66 2.83 2.87
N ILE A 59 -11.79 3.33 2.02
CA ILE A 59 -10.38 3.60 2.34
C ILE A 59 -10.10 5.02 1.89
N SER A 60 -9.70 5.89 2.79
CA SER A 60 -9.37 7.27 2.46
C SER A 60 -7.98 7.64 2.95
N PHE A 61 -7.29 8.46 2.18
CA PHE A 61 -5.98 8.98 2.50
C PHE A 61 -5.97 10.48 2.24
N ALA A 62 -5.61 11.25 3.26
CA ALA A 62 -5.60 12.72 3.20
C ALA A 62 -6.94 13.29 2.71
N GLY A 63 -8.05 12.67 3.11
CA GLY A 63 -9.40 13.12 2.76
C GLY A 63 -9.92 12.65 1.41
N GLN A 64 -9.15 11.83 0.68
CA GLN A 64 -9.57 11.32 -0.64
C GLN A 64 -9.73 9.81 -0.60
N THR A 65 -10.80 9.31 -1.21
CA THR A 65 -11.01 7.87 -1.31
C THR A 65 -9.98 7.22 -2.22
N LEU A 66 -9.49 6.04 -1.82
CA LEU A 66 -8.55 5.26 -2.63
C LEU A 66 -9.23 4.18 -3.45
N LEU A 67 -10.46 3.80 -3.11
CA LEU A 67 -11.19 2.78 -3.85
C LEU A 67 -11.49 3.26 -5.27
N GLY A 68 -11.23 2.41 -6.25
CA GLY A 68 -11.40 2.74 -7.65
C GLY A 68 -10.18 3.38 -8.30
N HIS A 69 -9.14 3.71 -7.54
CA HIS A 69 -7.89 4.21 -8.10
C HIS A 69 -6.94 3.07 -8.44
N SER A 70 -6.13 3.26 -9.48
CA SER A 70 -5.10 2.30 -9.87
C SER A 70 -3.95 2.31 -8.86
N PRO A 71 -3.14 1.22 -8.80
CA PRO A 71 -1.94 1.21 -7.95
C PRO A 71 -0.99 2.37 -8.25
N ASP A 72 -0.83 2.74 -9.51
CA ASP A 72 0.04 3.85 -9.92
C ASP A 72 -0.44 5.19 -9.34
N GLU A 73 -1.75 5.42 -9.36
CA GLU A 73 -2.34 6.62 -8.79
C GLU A 73 -2.14 6.68 -7.28
N ILE A 74 -2.26 5.54 -6.60
CA ILE A 74 -2.08 5.44 -5.15
C ILE A 74 -0.64 5.72 -4.76
N VAL A 75 0.33 5.16 -5.48
CA VAL A 75 1.76 5.41 -5.25
C VAL A 75 2.07 6.89 -5.47
N THR A 76 1.58 7.47 -6.55
CA THR A 76 1.76 8.89 -6.84
C THR A 76 1.16 9.76 -5.74
N GLY A 77 0.06 9.32 -5.14
CA GLY A 77 -0.57 10.00 -4.00
C GLY A 77 0.22 9.92 -2.70
N GLY A 78 1.22 9.05 -2.60
CA GLY A 78 2.11 8.99 -1.45
C GLY A 78 2.05 7.72 -0.61
N ILE A 79 1.39 6.66 -1.08
CA ILE A 79 1.33 5.38 -0.39
C ILE A 79 2.19 4.36 -1.12
N ALA A 80 3.04 3.66 -0.39
CA ALA A 80 3.86 2.59 -0.93
C ALA A 80 3.69 1.32 -0.12
N LEU A 81 3.62 0.19 -0.81
CA LEU A 81 3.58 -1.13 -0.19
C LEU A 81 4.94 -1.80 -0.33
N VAL A 82 5.44 -2.33 0.79
CA VAL A 82 6.61 -3.21 0.77
C VAL A 82 6.08 -4.64 0.87
N PRO A 83 6.09 -5.41 -0.24
CA PRO A 83 5.53 -6.75 -0.24
C PRO A 83 6.43 -7.76 0.46
N GLU A 84 5.91 -8.95 0.68
CA GLU A 84 6.70 -10.07 1.16
C GLU A 84 7.76 -10.46 0.11
N GLY A 85 8.86 -11.02 0.58
CA GLY A 85 9.98 -11.37 -0.26
C GLY A 85 10.85 -10.15 -0.54
N ARG A 86 11.73 -10.27 -1.50
CA ARG A 86 12.69 -9.20 -1.80
C ARG A 86 12.13 -8.15 -2.74
N ALA A 87 11.25 -8.57 -3.68
CA ALA A 87 10.63 -7.69 -4.68
C ALA A 87 11.64 -6.77 -5.37
N ILE A 88 12.85 -7.27 -5.65
CA ILE A 88 13.92 -6.52 -6.31
C ILE A 88 14.15 -7.06 -7.71
N PHE A 89 14.74 -6.23 -8.57
CA PHE A 89 15.13 -6.64 -9.92
C PHE A 89 16.55 -7.19 -9.86
N GLY A 90 16.70 -8.52 -9.94
CA GLY A 90 17.97 -9.21 -9.80
C GLY A 90 18.98 -8.88 -10.88
N ASP A 91 18.53 -8.46 -12.05
CA ASP A 91 19.41 -8.09 -13.17
C ASP A 91 19.92 -6.65 -13.08
N LEU A 92 19.43 -5.86 -12.13
CA LEU A 92 19.83 -4.49 -11.90
C LEU A 92 20.75 -4.39 -10.68
N ASN A 93 21.63 -3.41 -10.66
CA ASN A 93 22.46 -3.16 -9.48
C ASN A 93 21.66 -2.44 -8.38
N VAL A 94 22.32 -2.19 -7.23
CA VAL A 94 21.68 -1.56 -6.08
C VAL A 94 21.17 -0.15 -6.41
N GLU A 95 22.01 0.67 -7.05
CA GLU A 95 21.62 2.04 -7.41
C GLU A 95 20.42 2.06 -8.35
N GLU A 96 20.40 1.18 -9.36
CA GLU A 96 19.30 1.07 -10.30
C GLU A 96 17.99 0.66 -9.60
N ASN A 97 18.05 -0.30 -8.67
CA ASN A 97 16.89 -0.68 -7.86
C ASN A 97 16.38 0.50 -7.04
N LEU A 98 17.27 1.25 -6.40
CA LEU A 98 16.89 2.43 -5.62
C LEU A 98 16.26 3.52 -6.49
N ARG A 99 16.80 3.75 -7.69
CA ARG A 99 16.26 4.75 -8.61
C ARG A 99 14.87 4.38 -9.12
N LEU A 100 14.58 3.10 -9.30
CA LEU A 100 13.23 2.64 -9.67
C LEU A 100 12.19 3.02 -8.62
N GLY A 101 12.59 3.12 -7.36
CA GLY A 101 11.71 3.60 -6.29
C GLY A 101 11.26 5.05 -6.49
N ALA A 102 11.96 5.81 -7.30
CA ALA A 102 11.63 7.20 -7.63
C ALA A 102 10.93 7.33 -8.99
N TYR A 103 10.32 6.25 -9.49
CA TYR A 103 9.66 6.25 -10.80
C TYR A 103 8.49 7.22 -10.87
N SER A 104 7.74 7.39 -9.77
CA SER A 104 6.63 8.34 -9.75
C SER A 104 7.15 9.78 -9.87
N GLU A 105 6.37 10.64 -10.51
CA GLU A 105 6.72 12.05 -10.67
C GLU A 105 7.04 12.72 -9.34
N ARG A 106 6.23 12.45 -8.32
CA ARG A 106 6.41 12.98 -6.97
C ARG A 106 7.78 12.61 -6.38
N ALA A 107 8.19 11.35 -6.54
CA ALA A 107 9.45 10.86 -6.00
C ALA A 107 10.65 11.38 -6.79
N ARG A 108 10.51 11.56 -8.12
CA ARG A 108 11.58 12.05 -8.97
C ARG A 108 12.07 13.46 -8.61
N MET A 109 11.19 14.29 -8.09
CA MET A 109 11.55 15.65 -7.70
C MET A 109 12.66 15.70 -6.65
N ASN A 110 12.79 14.67 -5.82
CA ASN A 110 13.77 14.59 -4.75
C ASN A 110 14.69 13.37 -4.89
N GLU A 111 14.78 12.79 -6.08
CA GLU A 111 15.49 11.54 -6.32
C GLU A 111 16.94 11.59 -5.85
N GLN A 112 17.70 12.61 -6.26
CA GLN A 112 19.12 12.69 -5.92
C GLN A 112 19.34 12.92 -4.43
N ALA A 113 18.55 13.79 -3.81
CA ALA A 113 18.62 14.04 -2.36
C ALA A 113 18.31 12.79 -1.55
N ASN A 114 17.29 12.04 -1.96
CA ASN A 114 16.91 10.80 -1.29
C ASN A 114 17.94 9.70 -1.51
N LEU A 115 18.51 9.61 -2.70
CA LEU A 115 19.59 8.65 -3.01
C LEU A 115 20.83 8.93 -2.16
N ASP A 116 21.21 10.20 -2.00
CA ASP A 116 22.36 10.59 -1.19
C ASP A 116 22.14 10.28 0.32
N ARG A 117 20.88 10.23 0.76
CA ARG A 117 20.53 9.93 2.14
C ARG A 117 20.71 8.45 2.50
N VAL A 118 20.60 7.57 1.55
CA VAL A 118 20.73 6.12 1.76
C VAL A 118 22.11 5.61 1.30
#